data_fb188d864c6855cd3832318588fcdf7d
#
_entry.id   fb188d864c6855cd3832318588fcdf7d
#
_cell.length_a   1.000
_cell.length_b   1.000
_cell.length_c   1.000
_cell.angle_alpha   90.00
_cell.angle_beta   90.00
_cell.angle_gamma   90.00
#
_symmetry.space_group_name_H-M   'P 1'
#
loop_
_entity.id
_entity.type
_entity.pdbx_description
1 polymer ?
#
loop_
_entity_poly.entity_id
_entity_poly.type
_entity_poly.pdbx_seq_one_letter_code
_entity_poly.pdbx_strand_id
1 'polypeptide(L)'
;MVAAIDVYNKPDFPYRVESFTILALNGWEILLKARWLALHRNRPSSLYVRQGKADASRPRYKRARSGNPMTHGLDYLAKKLTEQRQLDENARRNLEALSELRDTAVHFYHRSPELNERVQESCHTYPCQGAANKRQPINLNI
;
A
#
# COMPACT_ATOMS: atom_id res chain seq x y z
N MET A 1 -1.01 1.64 -8.60
CA MET A 1 -2.43 1.29 -8.35
C MET A 1 -3.09 0.63 -9.55
N VAL A 2 -3.02 1.19 -10.77
CA VAL A 2 -3.66 0.60 -11.99
C VAL A 2 -3.23 -0.85 -12.21
N ALA A 3 -1.93 -1.16 -12.17
CA ALA A 3 -1.41 -2.52 -12.34
C ALA A 3 -1.99 -3.54 -11.34
N ALA A 4 -2.27 -3.12 -10.10
CA ALA A 4 -2.91 -3.98 -9.12
C ALA A 4 -4.32 -4.36 -9.55
N ILE A 5 -5.10 -3.37 -10.00
CA ILE A 5 -6.47 -3.56 -10.48
C ILE A 5 -6.49 -4.44 -11.73
N ASP A 6 -5.57 -4.22 -12.66
CA ASP A 6 -5.46 -5.02 -13.89
C ASP A 6 -5.18 -6.49 -13.59
N VAL A 7 -4.26 -6.76 -12.64
CA VAL A 7 -3.95 -8.13 -12.22
C VAL A 7 -5.16 -8.78 -11.53
N TYR A 8 -5.85 -8.04 -10.66
CA TYR A 8 -7.01 -8.55 -9.94
C TYR A 8 -8.16 -8.95 -10.88
N ASN A 9 -8.35 -8.20 -11.96
CA ASN A 9 -9.41 -8.42 -12.95
C ASN A 9 -9.10 -9.51 -14.00
N LYS A 10 -7.90 -10.13 -13.96
CA LYS A 10 -7.55 -11.24 -14.85
C LYS A 10 -8.21 -12.54 -14.36
N PRO A 11 -9.18 -13.12 -15.11
CA PRO A 11 -9.96 -14.27 -14.65
C PRO A 11 -9.11 -15.54 -14.45
N ASP A 12 -8.11 -15.76 -15.33
CA ASP A 12 -7.32 -17.00 -15.36
C ASP A 12 -5.95 -16.88 -14.71
N PHE A 13 -5.73 -15.85 -13.87
CA PHE A 13 -4.45 -15.66 -13.19
C PHE A 13 -4.48 -16.28 -11.79
N PRO A 14 -3.82 -17.42 -11.56
CA PRO A 14 -3.95 -18.19 -10.32
C PRO A 14 -3.45 -17.47 -9.06
N TYR A 15 -2.52 -16.51 -9.21
CA TYR A 15 -1.93 -15.73 -8.11
C TYR A 15 -2.42 -14.29 -8.07
N ARG A 16 -3.63 -14.03 -8.56
CA ARG A 16 -4.16 -12.66 -8.69
C ARG A 16 -4.29 -11.95 -7.35
N VAL A 17 -4.70 -12.65 -6.31
CA VAL A 17 -4.92 -12.09 -4.97
C VAL A 17 -3.61 -11.68 -4.34
N GLU A 18 -2.62 -12.57 -4.37
CA GLU A 18 -1.30 -12.34 -3.83
C GLU A 18 -0.60 -11.20 -4.58
N SER A 19 -0.64 -11.24 -5.91
CA SER A 19 -0.04 -10.21 -6.75
C SER A 19 -0.72 -8.86 -6.57
N PHE A 20 -2.06 -8.84 -6.48
CA PHE A 20 -2.83 -7.64 -6.18
C PHE A 20 -2.38 -7.03 -4.85
N THR A 21 -2.33 -7.84 -3.80
CA THR A 21 -2.00 -7.39 -2.44
C THR A 21 -0.61 -6.76 -2.39
N ILE A 22 0.39 -7.39 -3.01
CA ILE A 22 1.76 -6.87 -3.10
C ILE A 22 1.78 -5.54 -3.86
N LEU A 23 1.17 -5.48 -5.05
CA LEU A 23 1.16 -4.28 -5.89
C LEU A 23 0.37 -3.13 -5.23
N ALA A 24 -0.74 -3.44 -4.59
CA ALA A 24 -1.56 -2.46 -3.88
C ALA A 24 -0.79 -1.84 -2.71
N LEU A 25 -0.15 -2.65 -1.86
CA LEU A 25 0.67 -2.16 -0.74
C LEU A 25 1.86 -1.33 -1.21
N ASN A 26 2.56 -1.76 -2.27
CA ASN A 26 3.63 -0.96 -2.86
C ASN A 26 3.11 0.40 -3.37
N GLY A 27 1.95 0.40 -4.02
CA GLY A 27 1.30 1.64 -4.46
C GLY A 27 0.94 2.56 -3.30
N TRP A 28 0.39 2.02 -2.23
CA TRP A 28 0.07 2.77 -1.00
C TRP A 28 1.32 3.31 -0.32
N GLU A 29 2.40 2.51 -0.22
CA GLU A 29 3.64 2.95 0.38
C GLU A 29 4.23 4.16 -0.37
N ILE A 30 4.21 4.13 -1.70
CA ILE A 30 4.66 5.27 -2.53
C ILE A 30 3.77 6.49 -2.30
N LEU A 31 2.45 6.31 -2.24
CA LEU A 31 1.49 7.40 -2.01
C LEU A 31 1.70 8.06 -0.63
N LEU A 32 1.87 7.25 0.43
CA LEU A 32 2.11 7.74 1.78
C LEU A 32 3.47 8.47 1.87
N LYS A 33 4.50 7.97 1.20
CA LYS A 33 5.81 8.65 1.09
C LYS A 33 5.68 9.99 0.37
N ALA A 34 4.94 10.05 -0.72
CA ALA A 34 4.69 11.29 -1.45
C ALA A 34 3.94 12.31 -0.57
N ARG A 35 2.88 11.87 0.15
CA ARG A 35 2.14 12.72 1.08
C ARG A 35 3.04 13.23 2.20
N TRP A 36 3.86 12.35 2.78
CA TRP A 36 4.83 12.71 3.81
C TRP A 36 5.81 13.76 3.33
N LEU A 37 6.39 13.59 2.13
CA LEU A 37 7.29 14.58 1.54
C LEU A 37 6.62 15.93 1.35
N ALA A 38 5.40 15.95 0.82
CA ALA A 38 4.62 17.19 0.63
C ALA A 38 4.45 17.97 1.95
N LEU A 39 4.17 17.26 3.06
CA LEU A 39 4.05 17.87 4.39
C LEU A 39 5.39 18.35 4.96
N HIS A 40 6.50 17.77 4.54
CA HIS A 40 7.85 18.09 5.01
C HIS A 40 8.67 18.88 4.01
N ARG A 41 8.03 19.77 3.22
CA ARG A 41 8.68 20.68 2.26
C ARG A 41 9.52 19.94 1.21
N ASN A 42 9.08 18.76 0.78
CA ASN A 42 9.77 17.87 -0.16
C ASN A 42 11.22 17.54 0.22
N ARG A 43 11.52 17.44 1.53
CA ARG A 43 12.86 17.06 2.01
C ARG A 43 13.00 15.55 2.11
N PRO A 44 13.81 14.87 1.25
CA PRO A 44 13.98 13.41 1.30
C PRO A 44 14.49 12.89 2.63
N SER A 45 15.29 13.68 3.36
CA SER A 45 15.83 13.31 4.66
C SER A 45 14.74 13.08 5.73
N SER A 46 13.53 13.62 5.52
CA SER A 46 12.38 13.38 6.41
C SER A 46 11.86 11.95 6.33
N LEU A 47 12.12 11.24 5.24
CA LEU A 47 11.76 9.84 5.07
C LEU A 47 12.80 8.87 5.65
N TYR A 48 14.00 9.33 5.97
CA TYR A 48 15.06 8.44 6.38
C TYR A 48 14.94 8.02 7.84
N VAL A 49 15.17 6.74 8.10
CA VAL A 49 15.17 6.19 9.45
C VAL A 49 16.43 6.66 10.18
N ARG A 50 16.26 7.41 11.26
CA ARG A 50 17.38 7.87 12.09
C ARG A 50 18.00 6.73 12.89
N GLN A 51 19.32 6.79 13.05
CA GLN A 51 20.09 5.88 13.90
C GLN A 51 20.63 6.67 15.10
N GLY A 52 20.35 6.20 16.32
CA GLY A 52 20.82 6.84 17.54
C GLY A 52 19.83 7.83 18.16
N LYS A 53 20.29 8.55 19.20
CA LYS A 53 19.46 9.52 19.93
C LYS A 53 19.12 10.72 19.04
N ALA A 54 17.91 11.25 19.22
CA ALA A 54 17.39 12.38 18.43
C ALA A 54 18.23 13.67 18.55
N ASP A 55 19.07 13.78 19.57
CA ASP A 55 19.79 14.98 19.99
C ASP A 55 21.23 15.08 19.45
N ALA A 56 21.61 14.18 18.54
CA ALA A 56 22.96 14.24 17.98
C ALA A 56 23.08 15.43 17.00
N SER A 57 24.11 16.26 17.18
CA SER A 57 24.41 17.42 16.35
C SER A 57 24.58 17.10 14.85
N ARG A 58 24.79 15.83 14.51
CA ARG A 58 24.78 15.31 13.12
C ARG A 58 23.87 14.09 13.04
N PRO A 59 22.74 14.17 12.33
CA PRO A 59 21.83 13.04 12.18
C PRO A 59 22.53 11.90 11.41
N ARG A 60 22.58 10.71 12.03
CA ARG A 60 22.97 9.47 11.34
C ARG A 60 21.71 8.74 10.91
N TYR A 61 21.76 8.15 9.72
CA TYR A 61 20.64 7.38 9.15
C TYR A 61 21.01 5.90 9.03
N LYS A 62 20.05 5.03 9.31
CA LYS A 62 20.21 3.60 9.02
C LYS A 62 20.41 3.41 7.52
N ARG A 63 21.32 2.49 7.16
CA ARG A 63 21.60 2.18 5.76
C ARG A 63 21.17 0.75 5.45
N ALA A 64 20.64 0.56 4.24
CA ALA A 64 20.40 -0.76 3.69
C ALA A 64 21.74 -1.41 3.27
N ARG A 65 21.67 -2.69 2.90
CA ARG A 65 22.83 -3.46 2.42
C ARG A 65 23.49 -2.82 1.18
N SER A 66 22.69 -2.12 0.37
CA SER A 66 23.17 -1.34 -0.80
C SER A 66 23.89 -0.04 -0.44
N GLY A 67 24.00 0.30 0.85
CA GLY A 67 24.57 1.58 1.30
C GLY A 67 23.57 2.76 1.28
N ASN A 68 22.41 2.62 0.67
CA ASN A 68 21.40 3.66 0.63
C ASN A 68 20.73 3.89 2.00
N PRO A 69 20.31 5.11 2.33
CA PRO A 69 19.53 5.36 3.54
C PRO A 69 18.23 4.55 3.53
N MET A 70 17.92 3.89 4.64
CA MET A 70 16.63 3.22 4.81
C MET A 70 15.53 4.27 5.00
N THR A 71 14.40 4.06 4.34
CA THR A 71 13.21 4.90 4.48
C THR A 71 12.19 4.27 5.42
N HIS A 72 11.33 5.10 6.03
CA HIS A 72 10.20 4.62 6.80
C HIS A 72 9.28 3.79 5.92
N GLY A 73 8.82 2.65 6.45
CA GLY A 73 7.88 1.75 5.78
C GLY A 73 6.42 2.22 5.92
N LEU A 74 5.53 1.46 5.28
CA LEU A 74 4.10 1.75 5.19
C LEU A 74 3.46 1.94 6.56
N ASP A 75 3.69 1.02 7.51
CA ASP A 75 3.04 1.04 8.84
C ASP A 75 3.39 2.28 9.65
N TYR A 76 4.68 2.66 9.64
CA TYR A 76 5.13 3.88 10.31
C TYR A 76 4.47 5.12 9.70
N LEU A 77 4.46 5.21 8.37
CA LEU A 77 3.89 6.36 7.67
C LEU A 77 2.38 6.44 7.85
N ALA A 78 1.68 5.31 7.75
CA ALA A 78 0.24 5.22 7.97
C ALA A 78 -0.11 5.72 9.38
N LYS A 79 0.56 5.21 10.41
CA LYS A 79 0.36 5.63 11.80
C LYS A 79 0.60 7.14 11.98
N LYS A 80 1.74 7.64 11.49
CA LYS A 80 2.10 9.05 11.66
C LYS A 80 1.18 10.01 10.90
N LEU A 81 0.76 9.64 9.69
CA LEU A 81 -0.19 10.44 8.92
C LEU A 81 -1.58 10.44 9.54
N THR A 82 -2.01 9.34 10.16
CA THR A 82 -3.26 9.30 10.92
C THR A 82 -3.20 10.18 12.17
N GLU A 83 -2.11 10.13 12.94
CA GLU A 83 -1.87 11.03 14.08
C GLU A 83 -1.95 12.52 13.66
N GLN A 84 -1.51 12.84 12.46
CA GLN A 84 -1.56 14.20 11.87
C GLN A 84 -2.89 14.51 11.16
N ARG A 85 -3.89 13.65 11.22
CA ARG A 85 -5.18 13.78 10.52
C ARG A 85 -5.06 13.93 8.99
N GLN A 86 -4.03 13.34 8.41
CA GLN A 86 -3.75 13.34 6.98
C GLN A 86 -4.16 12.03 6.30
N LEU A 87 -4.44 11.01 7.10
CA LEU A 87 -4.97 9.71 6.70
C LEU A 87 -6.14 9.38 7.64
N ASP A 88 -7.23 8.88 7.07
CA ASP A 88 -8.38 8.41 7.84
C ASP A 88 -8.04 7.12 8.61
N GLU A 89 -8.63 6.97 9.80
CA GLU A 89 -8.41 5.79 10.66
C GLU A 89 -8.88 4.49 10.00
N ASN A 90 -9.99 4.53 9.26
CA ASN A 90 -10.48 3.36 8.53
C ASN A 90 -9.50 2.97 7.42
N ALA A 91 -8.91 3.97 6.72
CA ALA A 91 -7.86 3.75 5.75
C ALA A 91 -6.65 3.07 6.36
N ARG A 92 -6.21 3.50 7.54
CA ARG A 92 -5.11 2.87 8.26
C ARG A 92 -5.40 1.41 8.59
N ARG A 93 -6.59 1.11 9.15
CA ARG A 93 -7.01 -0.26 9.50
C ARG A 93 -7.05 -1.17 8.28
N ASN A 94 -7.55 -0.66 7.16
CA ASN A 94 -7.58 -1.43 5.92
C ASN A 94 -6.18 -1.72 5.37
N LEU A 95 -5.23 -0.78 5.51
CA LEU A 95 -3.84 -1.01 5.15
C LEU A 95 -3.17 -2.05 6.04
N GLU A 96 -3.48 -2.05 7.34
CA GLU A 96 -3.03 -3.09 8.28
C GLU A 96 -3.56 -4.46 7.88
N ALA A 97 -4.87 -4.58 7.63
CA ALA A 97 -5.48 -5.82 7.18
C ALA A 97 -4.89 -6.31 5.85
N LEU A 98 -4.65 -5.41 4.90
CA LEU A 98 -4.01 -5.74 3.63
C LEU A 98 -2.55 -6.19 3.81
N SER A 99 -1.83 -5.62 4.78
CA SER A 99 -0.47 -6.03 5.13
C SER A 99 -0.44 -7.45 5.71
N GLU A 100 -1.38 -7.77 6.59
CA GLU A 100 -1.53 -9.13 7.13
C GLU A 100 -1.85 -10.15 6.03
N LEU A 101 -2.71 -9.79 5.07
CA LEU A 101 -3.02 -10.63 3.91
C LEU A 101 -1.78 -10.89 3.05
N ARG A 102 -0.96 -9.86 2.80
CA ARG A 102 0.31 -10.01 2.08
C ARG A 102 1.24 -10.96 2.81
N ASP A 103 1.41 -10.78 4.12
CA ASP A 103 2.32 -11.61 4.91
C ASP A 103 1.86 -13.07 4.91
N THR A 104 0.54 -13.30 4.98
CA THR A 104 -0.03 -14.65 4.83
C THR A 104 0.22 -15.21 3.43
N ALA A 105 0.01 -14.42 2.38
CA ALA A 105 0.20 -14.85 1.00
C ALA A 105 1.66 -15.16 0.65
N VAL A 106 2.62 -14.42 1.24
CA VAL A 106 4.06 -14.59 0.95
C VAL A 106 4.69 -15.71 1.79
N HIS A 107 4.27 -15.87 3.04
CA HIS A 107 4.88 -16.82 3.98
C HIS A 107 4.14 -18.15 4.08
N PHE A 108 2.83 -18.14 3.83
CA PHE A 108 2.00 -19.33 3.89
C PHE A 108 1.27 -19.50 2.56
N TYR A 109 1.79 -20.38 1.71
CA TYR A 109 1.16 -20.74 0.45
C TYR A 109 -0.13 -21.54 0.73
N HIS A 110 -1.22 -20.82 1.04
CA HIS A 110 -2.54 -21.42 1.19
C HIS A 110 -3.42 -21.06 0.00
N ARG A 111 -3.80 -22.08 -0.75
CA ARG A 111 -4.91 -22.07 -1.71
C ARG A 111 -6.25 -22.04 -0.95
N SER A 112 -6.48 -21.07 -0.07
CA SER A 112 -7.74 -21.03 0.64
C SER A 112 -8.71 -20.04 0.00
N PRO A 113 -9.98 -20.45 -0.21
CA PRO A 113 -11.05 -19.57 -0.68
C PRO A 113 -11.23 -18.32 0.20
N GLU A 114 -10.94 -18.46 1.50
CA GLU A 114 -11.04 -17.41 2.52
C GLU A 114 -10.16 -16.18 2.24
N LEU A 115 -8.99 -16.37 1.60
CA LEU A 115 -8.13 -15.26 1.22
C LEU A 115 -8.79 -14.36 0.16
N ASN A 116 -9.49 -14.98 -0.80
CA ASN A 116 -10.24 -14.27 -1.85
C ASN A 116 -11.36 -13.41 -1.26
N GLU A 117 -12.12 -13.94 -0.30
CA GLU A 117 -13.23 -13.23 0.35
C GLU A 117 -12.71 -12.02 1.14
N ARG A 118 -11.66 -12.19 1.95
CA ARG A 118 -11.07 -11.10 2.75
C ARG A 118 -10.52 -9.97 1.90
N VAL A 119 -9.93 -10.27 0.74
CA VAL A 119 -9.46 -9.24 -0.20
C VAL A 119 -10.63 -8.52 -0.85
N GLN A 120 -11.71 -9.23 -1.21
CA GLN A 120 -12.92 -8.60 -1.74
C GLN A 120 -13.55 -7.66 -0.73
N GLU A 121 -13.69 -8.04 0.53
CA GLU A 121 -14.20 -7.19 1.59
C GLU A 121 -13.36 -5.92 1.76
N SER A 122 -12.04 -6.04 1.75
CA SER A 122 -11.13 -4.90 1.84
C SER A 122 -11.24 -3.94 0.64
N CYS A 123 -11.54 -4.45 -0.55
CA CYS A 123 -11.72 -3.63 -1.75
C CYS A 123 -13.10 -2.94 -1.79
N HIS A 124 -14.15 -3.55 -1.24
CA HIS A 124 -15.49 -2.96 -1.20
C HIS A 124 -15.63 -1.81 -0.20
N THR A 125 -14.79 -1.76 0.81
CA THR A 125 -14.81 -0.71 1.83
C THR A 125 -14.24 0.63 1.32
N TYR A 126 -13.57 0.64 0.15
CA TYR A 126 -13.17 1.85 -0.56
C TYR A 126 -13.92 1.98 -1.89
N PRO A 127 -15.02 2.75 -1.95
CA PRO A 127 -15.48 3.23 -3.23
C PRO A 127 -14.39 4.13 -3.80
N CYS A 128 -13.74 3.67 -4.87
CA CYS A 128 -12.95 4.54 -5.73
C CYS A 128 -13.90 5.64 -6.26
N GLN A 129 -14.02 6.73 -5.53
CA GLN A 129 -14.66 7.95 -6.04
C GLN A 129 -13.72 8.54 -7.09
N GLY A 130 -13.93 8.11 -8.31
CA GLY A 130 -13.21 8.65 -9.45
C GLY A 130 -13.28 7.75 -10.66
N ALA A 131 -14.37 7.88 -11.41
CA ALA A 131 -14.65 7.42 -12.77
C ALA A 131 -15.83 6.44 -12.85
N ALA A 132 -17.03 6.95 -12.58
CA ALA A 132 -18.23 6.43 -13.21
C ALA A 132 -18.15 6.72 -14.71
N ASN A 133 -17.45 5.87 -15.46
CA ASN A 133 -17.60 5.82 -16.89
C ASN A 133 -18.38 4.55 -17.21
N LYS A 134 -19.69 4.75 -17.41
CA LYS A 134 -20.64 3.76 -17.93
C LYS A 134 -20.11 3.24 -19.27
N ARG A 135 -19.47 2.08 -19.27
CA ARG A 135 -19.36 1.28 -20.50
C ARG A 135 -20.54 0.32 -20.51
N GLN A 136 -21.56 0.69 -21.27
CA GLN A 136 -22.61 -0.24 -21.67
C GLN A 136 -22.00 -1.45 -22.39
N PRO A 137 -22.54 -2.66 -22.22
CA PRO A 137 -22.12 -3.82 -23.00
C PRO A 137 -22.52 -3.57 -24.45
N ILE A 138 -21.57 -3.66 -25.35
CA ILE A 138 -21.83 -3.69 -26.81
C ILE A 138 -22.43 -5.06 -27.11
N ASN A 139 -23.74 -5.08 -27.36
CA ASN A 139 -24.43 -6.19 -27.98
C ASN A 139 -23.92 -6.34 -29.43
N LEU A 140 -23.10 -7.32 -29.67
CA LEU A 140 -22.80 -7.81 -31.00
C LEU A 140 -23.70 -9.02 -31.27
N ASN A 141 -24.90 -8.72 -31.79
CA ASN A 141 -25.65 -9.68 -32.58
C ASN A 141 -25.05 -9.68 -34.00
N ILE A 142 -24.43 -10.77 -34.39
CA ILE A 142 -24.41 -11.32 -35.78
C ILE A 142 -24.40 -12.83 -35.64
#